data_c9977614982def2d2caf9fb64cc9692a
#
_entry.id   c9977614982def2d2caf9fb64cc9692a
#
_cell.length_a   1.000
_cell.length_b   1.000
_cell.length_c   1.000
_cell.angle_alpha   90.00
_cell.angle_beta   90.00
_cell.angle_gamma   90.00
#
_symmetry.space_group_name_H-M   'P 1'
#
loop_
_entity.id
_entity.type
_entity.pdbx_description
1 polymer ?
#
loop_
_entity_poly.entity_id
_entity_poly.type
_entity_poly.pdbx_seq_one_letter_code
_entity_poly.pdbx_strand_id
1 'polypeptide(L)'
;SNGSNTIYLSVADGYLVRSYKEANANTTQRVTKTGKLVHEEKFKDLTAKLVGAETKENDFGKQWCLKFKDGEDYYIINMPYSSRYAASFLKALPNIDLTKNVKFMPWSMQDKNDPTKKVTGITMYQDDGNGMVKIAPAFTKDNPNGLPQMKQVKVKGVLTWDDSDMNEFLEAKAKECFATIASAPTTDEGEEAPF
;
A
#
# COMPACT_ATOMS: atom_id res chain seq x y z
N SER A 1 -21.66 18.85 -12.61
CA SER A 1 -20.94 18.61 -11.35
C SER A 1 -19.80 17.61 -11.62
N ASN A 2 -18.56 18.10 -11.65
CA ASN A 2 -17.39 17.25 -11.73
C ASN A 2 -17.20 16.55 -10.37
N GLY A 3 -17.87 15.44 -10.18
CA GLY A 3 -17.65 14.58 -9.02
C GLY A 3 -16.26 13.99 -9.09
N SER A 4 -15.51 14.08 -7.99
CA SER A 4 -14.24 13.35 -7.86
C SER A 4 -14.49 11.86 -8.03
N ASN A 5 -13.70 11.20 -8.89
CA ASN A 5 -13.79 9.77 -9.13
C ASN A 5 -12.92 9.02 -8.14
N THR A 6 -13.49 8.05 -7.44
CA THR A 6 -12.73 7.15 -6.57
C THR A 6 -12.64 5.76 -7.19
N ILE A 7 -11.43 5.29 -7.40
CA ILE A 7 -11.13 3.98 -7.97
C ILE A 7 -10.55 3.09 -6.88
N TYR A 8 -11.16 1.92 -6.70
CA TYR A 8 -10.72 0.94 -5.70
C TYR A 8 -9.87 -0.13 -6.36
N LEU A 9 -8.70 -0.37 -5.77
CA LEU A 9 -7.73 -1.36 -6.20
C LEU A 9 -7.38 -2.30 -5.04
N SER A 10 -7.11 -3.55 -5.37
CA SER A 10 -6.47 -4.50 -4.47
C SER A 10 -5.08 -4.89 -5.00
N VAL A 11 -4.31 -5.63 -4.21
CA VAL A 11 -3.00 -6.14 -4.62
C VAL A 11 -3.06 -7.66 -4.64
N ALA A 12 -2.74 -8.26 -5.75
CA ALA A 12 -2.70 -9.71 -5.92
C ALA A 12 -1.70 -10.13 -7.00
N ASP A 13 -0.93 -11.16 -6.72
CA ASP A 13 0.04 -11.77 -7.66
C ASP A 13 1.02 -10.78 -8.29
N GLY A 14 1.40 -9.73 -7.56
CA GLY A 14 2.32 -8.71 -8.05
C GLY A 14 1.67 -7.64 -8.93
N TYR A 15 0.36 -7.52 -8.90
CA TYR A 15 -0.40 -6.53 -9.67
C TYR A 15 -1.33 -5.72 -8.79
N LEU A 16 -1.63 -4.50 -9.23
CA LEU A 16 -2.81 -3.77 -8.80
C LEU A 16 -4.01 -4.32 -9.59
N VAL A 17 -5.11 -4.58 -8.91
CA VAL A 17 -6.29 -5.22 -9.50
C VAL A 17 -7.53 -4.37 -9.28
N ARG A 18 -8.20 -4.03 -10.38
CA ARG A 18 -9.52 -3.40 -10.34
C ARG A 18 -10.58 -4.43 -10.72
N SER A 19 -11.62 -4.53 -9.89
CA SER A 19 -12.76 -5.41 -10.16
C SER A 19 -13.92 -4.64 -10.77
N TYR A 20 -14.59 -5.26 -11.74
CA TYR A 20 -15.77 -4.74 -12.42
C TYR A 20 -16.94 -5.71 -12.24
N LYS A 21 -18.16 -5.18 -12.25
CA LYS A 21 -19.38 -5.98 -12.22
C LYS A 21 -19.61 -6.75 -13.51
N GLU A 22 -19.18 -6.17 -14.63
CA GLU A 22 -19.36 -6.72 -15.98
C GLU A 22 -18.04 -6.75 -16.73
N ALA A 23 -17.92 -7.68 -17.68
CA ALA A 23 -16.76 -7.76 -18.56
C ALA A 23 -16.66 -6.52 -19.45
N ASN A 24 -15.42 -6.09 -19.73
CA ASN A 24 -15.11 -5.10 -20.74
C ASN A 24 -13.87 -5.53 -21.54
N ALA A 25 -13.43 -4.71 -22.50
CA ALA A 25 -12.31 -5.04 -23.39
C ALA A 25 -10.98 -5.30 -22.67
N ASN A 26 -10.82 -4.79 -21.44
CA ASN A 26 -9.57 -4.86 -20.67
C ASN A 26 -9.63 -5.86 -19.52
N THR A 27 -10.78 -6.51 -19.27
CA THR A 27 -10.94 -7.44 -18.17
C THR A 27 -10.66 -8.88 -18.54
N THR A 28 -10.18 -9.63 -17.57
CA THR A 28 -10.12 -11.09 -17.60
C THR A 28 -11.08 -11.66 -16.57
N GLN A 29 -11.64 -12.84 -16.86
CA GLN A 29 -12.53 -13.53 -15.94
C GLN A 29 -11.75 -14.45 -15.02
N ARG A 30 -12.19 -14.50 -13.77
CA ARG A 30 -11.66 -15.43 -12.76
C ARG A 30 -12.80 -15.93 -11.88
N VAL A 31 -12.74 -17.19 -11.50
CA VAL A 31 -13.64 -17.75 -10.50
C VAL A 31 -12.93 -17.74 -9.14
N THR A 32 -13.55 -17.10 -8.15
CA THR A 32 -13.01 -17.06 -6.79
C THR A 32 -13.08 -18.44 -6.11
N LYS A 33 -12.37 -18.60 -5.00
CA LYS A 33 -12.43 -19.84 -4.19
C LYS A 33 -13.84 -20.17 -3.71
N THR A 34 -14.71 -19.18 -3.62
CA THR A 34 -16.13 -19.35 -3.25
C THR A 34 -17.05 -19.56 -4.45
N GLY A 35 -16.50 -19.70 -5.66
CA GLY A 35 -17.26 -19.96 -6.88
C GLY A 35 -17.85 -18.71 -7.56
N LYS A 36 -17.53 -17.51 -7.09
CA LYS A 36 -18.01 -16.26 -7.68
C LYS A 36 -17.19 -15.89 -8.91
N LEU A 37 -17.87 -15.56 -10.01
CA LEU A 37 -17.25 -15.03 -11.21
C LEU A 37 -16.92 -13.54 -11.01
N VAL A 38 -15.68 -13.16 -11.27
CA VAL A 38 -15.21 -11.79 -11.20
C VAL A 38 -14.54 -11.37 -12.51
N HIS A 39 -14.65 -10.10 -12.83
CA HIS A 39 -14.01 -9.49 -14.00
C HIS A 39 -12.96 -8.50 -13.50
N GLU A 40 -11.70 -8.74 -13.85
CA GLU A 40 -10.58 -8.02 -13.27
C GLU A 40 -9.69 -7.42 -14.36
N GLU A 41 -9.24 -6.20 -14.13
CA GLU A 41 -8.19 -5.53 -14.90
C GLU A 41 -6.96 -5.38 -14.02
N LYS A 42 -5.79 -5.72 -14.56
CA LYS A 42 -4.50 -5.70 -13.85
C LYS A 42 -3.62 -4.57 -14.32
N PHE A 43 -2.97 -3.90 -13.38
CA PHE A 43 -2.01 -2.82 -13.63
C PHE A 43 -0.69 -3.14 -12.93
N LYS A 44 0.42 -2.77 -13.55
CA LYS A 44 1.75 -3.01 -12.99
C LYS A 44 2.09 -2.02 -11.88
N ASP A 45 1.65 -0.78 -11.99
CA ASP A 45 1.98 0.29 -11.06
C ASP A 45 0.93 1.40 -11.05
N LEU A 46 1.02 2.25 -10.05
CA LEU A 46 0.28 3.50 -9.94
C LEU A 46 1.26 4.61 -9.59
N THR A 47 1.24 5.70 -10.34
CA THR A 47 1.97 6.93 -10.02
C THR A 47 1.00 8.01 -9.63
N ALA A 48 1.01 8.40 -8.37
CA ALA A 48 0.14 9.43 -7.80
C ALA A 48 0.71 9.93 -6.47
N LYS A 49 0.11 10.95 -5.91
CA LYS A 49 0.48 11.48 -4.60
C LYS A 49 -0.17 10.68 -3.49
N LEU A 50 0.64 10.12 -2.58
CA LEU A 50 0.13 9.42 -1.40
C LEU A 50 -0.37 10.44 -0.38
N VAL A 51 -1.66 10.42 -0.07
CA VAL A 51 -2.31 11.41 0.79
C VAL A 51 -2.82 10.83 2.12
N GLY A 52 -2.84 9.54 2.26
CA GLY A 52 -3.24 8.91 3.52
C GLY A 52 -3.02 7.40 3.52
N ALA A 53 -2.96 6.85 4.72
CA ALA A 53 -2.99 5.41 4.97
C ALA A 53 -3.72 5.19 6.30
N GLU A 54 -4.73 4.38 6.28
CA GLU A 54 -5.51 4.02 7.46
C GLU A 54 -5.87 2.55 7.46
N THR A 55 -6.22 2.03 8.63
CA THR A 55 -6.69 0.67 8.77
C THR A 55 -8.21 0.64 8.89
N LYS A 56 -8.83 -0.38 8.31
CA LYS A 56 -10.26 -0.65 8.41
C LYS A 56 -10.49 -2.14 8.63
N GLU A 57 -11.52 -2.48 9.37
CA GLU A 57 -12.01 -3.85 9.45
C GLU A 57 -13.21 -4.03 8.53
N ASN A 58 -13.22 -5.17 7.84
CA ASN A 58 -14.34 -5.63 7.02
C ASN A 58 -14.60 -7.12 7.27
N ASP A 59 -15.51 -7.73 6.51
CA ASP A 59 -15.85 -9.15 6.63
C ASP A 59 -14.66 -10.10 6.36
N PHE A 60 -13.61 -9.60 5.70
CA PHE A 60 -12.38 -10.33 5.39
C PHE A 60 -11.25 -10.08 6.38
N GLY A 61 -11.50 -9.31 7.45
CA GLY A 61 -10.51 -8.95 8.46
C GLY A 61 -10.01 -7.53 8.35
N LYS A 62 -8.92 -7.25 9.06
CA LYS A 62 -8.30 -5.92 9.08
C LYS A 62 -7.51 -5.67 7.80
N GLN A 63 -7.71 -4.50 7.20
CA GLN A 63 -7.10 -4.08 5.93
C GLN A 63 -6.40 -2.74 6.09
N TRP A 64 -5.30 -2.56 5.37
CA TRP A 64 -4.76 -1.24 5.05
C TRP A 64 -5.49 -0.64 3.86
N CYS A 65 -5.85 0.62 3.98
CA CYS A 65 -6.43 1.43 2.90
C CYS A 65 -5.49 2.58 2.62
N LEU A 66 -4.78 2.53 1.50
CA LEU A 66 -3.87 3.59 1.06
C LEU A 66 -4.62 4.52 0.12
N LYS A 67 -4.58 5.82 0.39
CA LYS A 67 -5.24 6.82 -0.44
C LYS A 67 -4.23 7.60 -1.26
N PHE A 68 -4.39 7.54 -2.56
CA PHE A 68 -3.61 8.30 -3.54
C PHE A 68 -4.49 9.32 -4.25
N LYS A 69 -3.89 10.42 -4.66
CA LYS A 69 -4.56 11.46 -5.42
C LYS A 69 -3.80 11.80 -6.69
N ASP A 70 -4.51 11.85 -7.80
CA ASP A 70 -4.01 12.31 -9.09
C ASP A 70 -5.03 13.28 -9.72
N GLY A 71 -4.73 14.59 -9.68
CA GLY A 71 -5.67 15.61 -10.07
C GLY A 71 -6.96 15.55 -9.23
N GLU A 72 -8.10 15.35 -9.87
CA GLU A 72 -9.41 15.19 -9.22
C GLU A 72 -9.73 13.74 -8.84
N ASP A 73 -8.92 12.78 -9.27
CA ASP A 73 -9.17 11.37 -9.06
C ASP A 73 -8.48 10.88 -7.78
N TYR A 74 -9.15 9.96 -7.09
CA TYR A 74 -8.63 9.25 -5.94
C TYR A 74 -8.51 7.77 -6.24
N TYR A 75 -7.46 7.16 -5.72
CA TYR A 75 -7.23 5.72 -5.79
C TYR A 75 -7.10 5.20 -4.37
N ILE A 76 -7.87 4.18 -4.04
CA ILE A 76 -7.79 3.48 -2.76
C ILE A 76 -7.20 2.11 -3.01
N ILE A 77 -6.02 1.84 -2.46
CA ILE A 77 -5.39 0.52 -2.53
C ILE A 77 -5.62 -0.20 -1.21
N ASN A 78 -6.29 -1.34 -1.28
CA ASN A 78 -6.55 -2.19 -0.13
C ASN A 78 -5.58 -3.37 -0.09
N MET A 79 -4.99 -3.59 1.09
CA MET A 79 -4.09 -4.73 1.35
C MET A 79 -4.43 -5.34 2.70
N PRO A 80 -4.36 -6.67 2.86
CA PRO A 80 -4.49 -7.28 4.18
C PRO A 80 -3.46 -6.72 5.17
N TYR A 81 -3.90 -6.44 6.39
CA TYR A 81 -3.07 -5.80 7.43
C TYR A 81 -1.75 -6.54 7.70
N SER A 82 -1.78 -7.87 7.75
CA SER A 82 -0.60 -8.71 8.00
C SER A 82 0.07 -9.22 6.73
N SER A 83 -0.24 -8.64 5.56
CA SER A 83 0.38 -9.07 4.30
C SER A 83 1.84 -8.61 4.18
N ARG A 84 2.63 -9.35 3.41
CA ARG A 84 3.99 -8.94 3.04
C ARG A 84 3.99 -7.66 2.20
N TYR A 85 2.96 -7.44 1.40
CA TYR A 85 2.77 -6.19 0.66
C TYR A 85 2.68 -5.00 1.60
N ALA A 86 1.84 -5.10 2.63
CA ALA A 86 1.69 -4.04 3.63
C ALA A 86 2.99 -3.79 4.39
N ALA A 87 3.66 -4.82 4.88
CA ALA A 87 4.93 -4.69 5.58
C ALA A 87 6.01 -4.04 4.71
N SER A 88 6.11 -4.44 3.46
CA SER A 88 7.05 -3.87 2.48
C SER A 88 6.81 -2.37 2.27
N PHE A 89 5.56 -1.97 2.04
CA PHE A 89 5.16 -0.58 1.92
C PHE A 89 5.50 0.23 3.18
N LEU A 90 5.07 -0.26 4.34
CA LEU A 90 5.22 0.45 5.62
C LEU A 90 6.69 0.64 6.02
N LYS A 91 7.56 -0.32 5.70
CA LYS A 91 8.99 -0.19 5.95
C LYS A 91 9.65 0.91 5.13
N ALA A 92 9.15 1.22 3.95
CA ALA A 92 9.67 2.28 3.09
C ALA A 92 8.98 3.63 3.29
N LEU A 93 7.80 3.65 3.88
CA LEU A 93 6.96 4.84 4.05
C LEU A 93 7.69 6.04 4.69
N PRO A 94 8.51 5.89 5.74
CA PRO A 94 9.21 7.02 6.34
C PRO A 94 10.17 7.75 5.38
N ASN A 95 10.62 7.09 4.33
CA ASN A 95 11.55 7.66 3.35
C ASN A 95 10.83 8.24 2.12
N ILE A 96 9.51 8.23 2.10
CA ILE A 96 8.72 8.83 1.02
C ILE A 96 8.59 10.34 1.28
N ASP A 97 8.85 11.14 0.25
CA ASP A 97 8.47 12.55 0.23
C ASP A 97 6.98 12.65 -0.14
N LEU A 98 6.14 12.88 0.87
CA LEU A 98 4.69 12.92 0.70
C LEU A 98 4.18 14.17 -0.06
N THR A 99 5.06 15.11 -0.39
CA THR A 99 4.72 16.28 -1.22
C THR A 99 4.81 16.02 -2.72
N LYS A 100 5.35 14.85 -3.11
CA LYS A 100 5.59 14.46 -4.50
C LYS A 100 4.80 13.22 -4.88
N ASN A 101 4.63 13.02 -6.17
CA ASN A 101 4.13 11.74 -6.67
C ASN A 101 5.08 10.60 -6.31
N VAL A 102 4.51 9.44 -6.06
CA VAL A 102 5.24 8.20 -5.85
C VAL A 102 4.73 7.15 -6.83
N LYS A 103 5.65 6.41 -7.44
CA LYS A 103 5.32 5.23 -8.24
C LYS A 103 5.27 4.02 -7.31
N PHE A 104 4.09 3.50 -7.12
CA PHE A 104 3.79 2.32 -6.30
C PHE A 104 3.73 1.09 -7.19
N MET A 105 4.65 0.15 -7.01
CA MET A 105 4.76 -1.03 -7.86
C MET A 105 4.79 -2.31 -7.01
N PRO A 106 3.69 -3.07 -6.97
CA PRO A 106 3.72 -4.40 -6.39
C PRO A 106 4.47 -5.38 -7.28
N TRP A 107 5.05 -6.40 -6.67
CA TRP A 107 5.74 -7.45 -7.37
C TRP A 107 5.55 -8.79 -6.67
N SER A 108 5.68 -9.86 -7.43
CA SER A 108 5.67 -11.23 -6.95
C SER A 108 6.66 -12.05 -7.76
N MET A 109 7.46 -12.85 -7.09
CA MET A 109 8.38 -13.77 -7.73
C MET A 109 8.38 -15.10 -6.98
N GLN A 110 8.79 -16.16 -7.66
CA GLN A 110 8.99 -17.46 -7.04
C GLN A 110 10.20 -17.41 -6.10
N ASP A 111 10.09 -18.02 -4.93
CA ASP A 111 11.22 -18.17 -4.01
C ASP A 111 12.31 -19.03 -4.66
N LYS A 112 13.56 -18.55 -4.65
CA LYS A 112 14.70 -19.26 -5.23
C LYS A 112 15.02 -20.56 -4.51
N ASN A 113 14.69 -20.65 -3.21
CA ASN A 113 14.99 -21.80 -2.36
C ASN A 113 13.83 -22.79 -2.24
N ASP A 114 12.60 -22.34 -2.52
CA ASP A 114 11.39 -23.18 -2.42
C ASP A 114 10.42 -22.81 -3.56
N PRO A 115 10.38 -23.61 -4.64
CA PRO A 115 9.51 -23.34 -5.79
C PRO A 115 8.01 -23.39 -5.49
N THR A 116 7.61 -23.86 -4.31
CA THR A 116 6.19 -23.88 -3.88
C THR A 116 5.77 -22.54 -3.24
N LYS A 117 6.71 -21.66 -2.93
CA LYS A 117 6.48 -20.38 -2.27
C LYS A 117 6.73 -19.22 -3.19
N LYS A 118 5.97 -18.15 -2.98
CA LYS A 118 6.17 -16.86 -3.63
C LYS A 118 6.71 -15.83 -2.64
N VAL A 119 7.62 -14.99 -3.10
CA VAL A 119 8.09 -13.80 -2.41
C VAL A 119 7.38 -12.60 -3.03
N THR A 120 6.80 -11.76 -2.20
CA THR A 120 6.01 -10.60 -2.63
C THR A 120 6.46 -9.34 -1.91
N GLY A 121 6.25 -8.20 -2.53
CA GLY A 121 6.55 -6.91 -1.93
C GLY A 121 6.05 -5.75 -2.76
N ILE A 122 6.33 -4.56 -2.24
CA ILE A 122 6.08 -3.29 -2.90
C ILE A 122 7.42 -2.58 -3.10
N THR A 123 7.69 -2.13 -4.30
CA THR A 123 8.79 -1.21 -4.58
C THR A 123 8.21 0.15 -4.96
N MET A 124 8.77 1.19 -4.40
CA MET A 124 8.36 2.55 -4.68
C MET A 124 9.50 3.38 -5.24
N TYR A 125 9.17 4.31 -6.12
CA TYR A 125 10.11 5.21 -6.76
C TYR A 125 9.59 6.64 -6.68
N GLN A 126 10.50 7.57 -6.52
CA GLN A 126 10.22 9.01 -6.63
C GLN A 126 11.27 9.69 -7.49
N ASP A 127 10.89 10.80 -8.12
CA ASP A 127 11.82 11.65 -8.84
C ASP A 127 12.63 12.49 -7.83
N ASP A 128 13.96 12.42 -7.93
CA ASP A 128 14.89 13.21 -7.11
C ASP A 128 15.38 14.49 -7.80
N GLY A 129 14.80 14.83 -8.96
CA GLY A 129 15.22 15.91 -9.83
C GLY A 129 16.12 15.48 -10.99
N ASN A 130 16.69 14.27 -10.93
CA ASN A 130 17.55 13.67 -11.95
C ASN A 130 16.96 12.39 -12.58
N GLY A 131 15.77 12.01 -12.16
CA GLY A 131 15.05 10.81 -12.60
C GLY A 131 14.45 10.03 -11.46
N MET A 132 13.80 8.92 -11.78
CA MET A 132 13.14 8.06 -10.81
C MET A 132 14.15 7.24 -10.01
N VAL A 133 14.12 7.38 -8.70
CA VAL A 133 15.00 6.68 -7.75
C VAL A 133 14.18 5.78 -6.84
N LYS A 134 14.67 4.57 -6.65
CA LYS A 134 14.07 3.60 -5.72
C LYS A 134 14.15 4.12 -4.29
N ILE A 135 13.02 4.10 -3.59
CA ILE A 135 12.96 4.46 -2.18
C ILE A 135 13.46 3.27 -1.34
N ALA A 136 14.51 3.52 -0.54
CA ALA A 136 15.04 2.51 0.36
C ALA A 136 14.10 2.31 1.57
N PRO A 137 13.99 1.09 2.11
CA PRO A 137 13.29 0.88 3.37
C PRO A 137 14.03 1.58 4.52
N ALA A 138 13.26 2.16 5.43
CA ALA A 138 13.78 2.77 6.66
C ALA A 138 14.13 1.73 7.72
N PHE A 139 13.58 0.53 7.62
CA PHE A 139 13.77 -0.59 8.54
C PHE A 139 14.29 -1.79 7.76
N THR A 140 15.51 -2.22 8.07
CA THR A 140 16.16 -3.36 7.44
C THR A 140 16.74 -4.30 8.49
N LYS A 141 17.17 -5.48 8.08
CA LYS A 141 17.84 -6.44 8.96
C LYS A 141 19.11 -5.83 9.58
N ASP A 142 19.89 -5.09 8.79
CA ASP A 142 21.14 -4.48 9.24
C ASP A 142 20.90 -3.19 10.06
N ASN A 143 19.83 -2.48 9.76
CA ASN A 143 19.41 -1.26 10.46
C ASN A 143 17.92 -1.35 10.85
N PRO A 144 17.59 -2.08 11.93
CA PRO A 144 16.20 -2.30 12.29
C PRO A 144 15.50 -1.05 12.82
N ASN A 145 16.23 -0.04 13.31
CA ASN A 145 15.70 1.26 13.76
C ASN A 145 14.51 1.13 14.74
N GLY A 146 14.58 0.15 15.63
CA GLY A 146 13.55 -0.11 16.65
C GLY A 146 12.43 -1.05 16.19
N LEU A 147 12.44 -1.52 14.94
CA LEU A 147 11.44 -2.47 14.47
C LEU A 147 11.52 -3.79 15.26
N PRO A 148 10.43 -4.20 15.94
CA PRO A 148 10.40 -5.49 16.61
C PRO A 148 10.58 -6.65 15.65
N GLN A 149 11.32 -7.67 16.07
CA GLN A 149 11.48 -8.89 15.29
C GLN A 149 10.23 -9.76 15.40
N MET A 150 9.92 -10.50 14.34
CA MET A 150 8.90 -11.55 14.39
C MET A 150 9.33 -12.62 15.39
N LYS A 151 8.38 -13.15 16.15
CA LYS A 151 8.61 -14.20 17.17
C LYS A 151 8.05 -15.53 16.69
N GLN A 152 8.75 -16.61 16.98
CA GLN A 152 8.18 -17.94 16.82
C GLN A 152 7.36 -18.31 18.07
N VAL A 153 6.11 -18.69 17.84
CA VAL A 153 5.20 -19.16 18.89
C VAL A 153 4.63 -20.51 18.52
N LYS A 154 4.32 -21.34 19.50
CA LYS A 154 3.60 -22.61 19.29
C LYS A 154 2.10 -22.38 19.45
N VAL A 155 1.36 -22.66 18.38
CA VAL A 155 -0.10 -22.67 18.38
C VAL A 155 -0.56 -24.10 18.08
N LYS A 156 -1.22 -24.72 19.05
CA LYS A 156 -1.67 -26.13 18.94
C LYS A 156 -0.55 -27.10 18.52
N GLY A 157 0.65 -26.91 19.07
CA GLY A 157 1.82 -27.73 18.77
C GLY A 157 2.55 -27.41 17.48
N VAL A 158 2.08 -26.44 16.68
CA VAL A 158 2.70 -26.00 15.42
C VAL A 158 3.45 -24.71 15.64
N LEU A 159 4.73 -24.65 15.18
CA LEU A 159 5.51 -23.42 15.18
C LEU A 159 4.93 -22.43 14.15
N THR A 160 4.58 -21.24 14.62
CA THR A 160 4.01 -20.16 13.81
C THR A 160 4.78 -18.88 14.07
N TRP A 161 4.91 -18.03 13.07
CA TRP A 161 5.47 -16.70 13.21
C TRP A 161 4.41 -15.72 13.73
N ASP A 162 4.73 -15.00 14.80
CA ASP A 162 3.93 -13.90 15.34
C ASP A 162 4.53 -12.57 14.91
N ASP A 163 3.81 -11.83 14.08
CA ASP A 163 4.17 -10.52 13.55
C ASP A 163 3.44 -9.35 14.23
N SER A 164 2.70 -9.61 15.30
CA SER A 164 1.82 -8.61 15.95
C SER A 164 2.57 -7.36 16.37
N ASP A 165 3.69 -7.50 17.08
CA ASP A 165 4.48 -6.37 17.57
C ASP A 165 5.07 -5.55 16.42
N MET A 166 5.54 -6.24 15.38
CA MET A 166 6.06 -5.60 14.17
C MET A 166 4.97 -4.78 13.48
N ASN A 167 3.80 -5.34 13.29
CA ASN A 167 2.69 -4.66 12.61
C ASN A 167 2.17 -3.47 13.42
N GLU A 168 2.08 -3.57 14.73
CA GLU A 168 1.70 -2.45 15.61
C GLU A 168 2.72 -1.31 15.55
N PHE A 169 4.00 -1.63 15.55
CA PHE A 169 5.07 -0.66 15.40
C PHE A 169 4.97 0.08 14.05
N LEU A 170 4.80 -0.66 12.96
CA LEU A 170 4.66 -0.09 11.61
C LEU A 170 3.40 0.77 11.47
N GLU A 171 2.30 0.38 12.09
CA GLU A 171 1.08 1.18 12.13
C GLU A 171 1.28 2.50 12.87
N ALA A 172 1.96 2.48 14.01
CA ALA A 172 2.30 3.70 14.75
C ALA A 172 3.20 4.63 13.93
N LYS A 173 4.20 4.08 13.23
CA LYS A 173 5.07 4.84 12.34
C LYS A 173 4.33 5.45 11.16
N ALA A 174 3.38 4.74 10.58
CA ALA A 174 2.53 5.28 9.52
C ALA A 174 1.71 6.48 10.00
N LYS A 175 1.11 6.38 11.18
CA LYS A 175 0.39 7.50 11.80
C LYS A 175 1.29 8.72 12.02
N GLU A 176 2.52 8.53 12.49
CA GLU A 176 3.51 9.60 12.63
C GLU A 176 3.82 10.28 11.30
N CYS A 177 4.02 9.53 10.23
CA CYS A 177 4.33 10.07 8.91
C CYS A 177 3.23 11.01 8.40
N PHE A 178 1.96 10.62 8.55
CA PHE A 178 0.83 11.43 8.09
C PHE A 178 0.44 12.54 9.06
N ALA A 179 0.71 12.41 10.36
CA ALA A 179 0.49 13.46 11.34
C ALA A 179 1.33 14.72 11.04
N THR A 180 2.53 14.55 10.50
CA THR A 180 3.42 15.65 10.10
C THR A 180 2.79 16.50 9.00
N ILE A 181 2.04 15.92 8.08
CA ILE A 181 1.32 16.65 7.02
C ILE A 181 0.11 17.39 7.59
N ALA A 182 -0.67 16.73 8.45
CA ALA A 182 -1.87 17.31 9.04
C ALA A 182 -1.57 18.52 9.94
N SER A 183 -0.34 18.59 10.50
CA SER A 183 0.13 19.70 11.33
C SER A 183 0.87 20.79 10.54
N ALA A 184 1.12 20.59 9.23
CA ALA A 184 1.70 21.64 8.39
C ALA A 184 0.72 22.82 8.32
N PRO A 185 1.17 24.09 8.54
CA PRO A 185 0.29 25.25 8.45
C PRO A 185 -0.27 25.32 7.02
N THR A 186 -1.60 25.26 6.90
CA THR A 186 -2.27 25.73 5.71
C THR A 186 -1.95 27.19 5.57
N THR A 187 -1.17 27.58 4.60
CA THR A 187 -1.10 28.96 4.15
C THR A 187 -2.49 29.27 3.59
N ASP A 188 -3.34 29.77 4.47
CA ASP A 188 -4.53 30.49 4.08
C ASP A 188 -3.99 31.75 3.42
N GLU A 189 -3.81 31.74 2.11
CA GLU A 189 -3.65 32.95 1.34
C GLU A 189 -4.98 33.66 1.47
N GLY A 190 -5.05 34.54 2.46
CA GLY A 190 -6.16 35.43 2.64
C GLY A 190 -6.42 36.18 1.34
N GLU A 191 -7.53 35.86 0.74
CA GLU A 191 -8.13 36.61 -0.34
C GLU A 191 -8.40 38.00 0.22
N GLU A 192 -7.51 38.95 -0.07
CA GLU A 192 -7.79 40.38 0.13
C GLU A 192 -8.98 40.71 -0.79
N ALA A 193 -10.10 40.92 -0.18
CA ALA A 193 -11.26 41.45 -0.89
C ALA A 193 -10.92 42.83 -1.45
N PRO A 194 -11.11 43.08 -2.75
CA PRO A 194 -10.95 44.42 -3.31
C PRO A 194 -12.10 45.31 -2.84
N PHE A 195 -11.74 46.47 -2.39
CA PHE A 195 -12.68 47.54 -2.05
C PHE A 195 -13.45 47.99 -3.31
#